data_49b0f9aa48c5a8166b2fb7c55b49614a
#
_entry.id   49b0f9aa48c5a8166b2fb7c55b49614a
#
_cell.length_a   1.000
_cell.length_b   1.000
_cell.length_c   1.000
_cell.angle_alpha   90.00
_cell.angle_beta   90.00
_cell.angle_gamma   90.00
#
_symmetry.space_group_name_H-M   'P 1'
#
loop_
_entity.id
_entity.type
_entity.pdbx_description
1 polymer ?
#
loop_
_entity_poly.entity_id
_entity_poly.type
_entity_poly.pdbx_seq_one_letter_code
_entity_poly.pdbx_strand_id
1 'polypeptide(L)'
;MEGKTVEGVMEASDEGIVSLKLQEMGLLPVRIGSTKQQTIFSREIEWPWKRKKVRSKDLLIFTQEIHTLVRAGFPLDRSLAVLGQLAESPAMSEVIQDVLKEVKAGKSFSEALAKHPTVFPKVYVNMVKAGEAGGVLEEILGRLATYLVSSDDLRSYIVGALIYPVLLSTVAVASITIMTVFVVPRFTAIFQDMGVPLPLPMAILRGLSSFITGFWWLIVIAVCLTGYYLKRFRESEEGHRKWDRWLLRIPLVGVVLRKVEVARFSRSLGTLLHGGVPLLQAMTIVRDILGNQGIAAAIEPIRNGIKKGEGIAQPMKQSGVFPPLAMHLIEVGEESGKLDSMLIQVGEIYDVEVRNSIKNLIAFFEPALILVMGIVIGTIVVSMLLAIFSINDIPL
;
A
#
# COMPACT_ATOMS: atom_id res chain seq x y z
N MET A 1 -40.53 -20.59 29.37
CA MET A 1 -40.14 -21.63 28.37
C MET A 1 -39.09 -21.01 27.49
N GLU A 2 -37.83 -21.35 27.69
CA GLU A 2 -36.73 -20.90 26.80
C GLU A 2 -36.80 -21.70 25.51
N GLY A 3 -37.13 -21.06 24.39
CA GLY A 3 -37.19 -21.67 23.08
C GLY A 3 -35.79 -21.92 22.54
N LYS A 4 -35.31 -23.15 22.63
CA LYS A 4 -34.06 -23.58 22.06
C LYS A 4 -34.24 -23.89 20.58
N THR A 5 -33.57 -23.18 19.68
CA THR A 5 -33.61 -23.48 18.24
C THR A 5 -32.75 -24.70 17.97
N VAL A 6 -33.29 -25.70 17.28
CA VAL A 6 -32.59 -26.92 16.87
C VAL A 6 -32.61 -26.99 15.34
N GLU A 7 -31.45 -27.22 14.72
CA GLU A 7 -31.33 -27.44 13.28
C GLU A 7 -31.21 -28.95 13.02
N GLY A 8 -31.90 -29.43 11.98
CA GLY A 8 -31.84 -30.83 11.57
C GLY A 8 -32.18 -31.00 10.09
N VAL A 9 -31.86 -32.16 9.53
CA VAL A 9 -32.20 -32.55 8.15
C VAL A 9 -33.13 -33.73 8.19
N MET A 10 -34.23 -33.69 7.41
CA MET A 10 -35.24 -34.72 7.33
C MET A 10 -35.57 -35.02 5.87
N GLU A 11 -35.68 -36.29 5.49
CA GLU A 11 -36.16 -36.69 4.17
C GLU A 11 -37.68 -36.66 4.08
N ALA A 12 -38.20 -35.91 3.14
CA ALA A 12 -39.62 -35.83 2.82
C ALA A 12 -39.80 -35.44 1.35
N SER A 13 -40.91 -35.83 0.77
CA SER A 13 -41.24 -35.55 -0.63
C SER A 13 -41.76 -34.11 -0.85
N ASP A 14 -42.19 -33.41 0.21
CA ASP A 14 -42.73 -32.04 0.17
C ASP A 14 -42.53 -31.33 1.50
N GLU A 15 -42.41 -29.99 1.46
CA GLU A 15 -42.27 -29.11 2.65
C GLU A 15 -43.45 -29.21 3.62
N GLY A 16 -44.67 -29.51 3.08
CA GLY A 16 -45.88 -29.73 3.89
C GLY A 16 -45.74 -30.93 4.81
N ILE A 17 -45.15 -32.03 4.34
CA ILE A 17 -44.91 -33.26 5.11
C ILE A 17 -43.87 -33.03 6.23
N VAL A 18 -42.84 -32.22 5.93
CA VAL A 18 -41.84 -31.83 6.95
C VAL A 18 -42.49 -31.02 8.08
N SER A 19 -43.36 -30.09 7.74
CA SER A 19 -44.09 -29.25 8.70
C SER A 19 -44.98 -30.09 9.61
N LEU A 20 -45.75 -31.05 9.07
CA LEU A 20 -46.60 -31.95 9.84
C LEU A 20 -45.77 -32.84 10.78
N LYS A 21 -44.66 -33.38 10.31
CA LYS A 21 -43.80 -34.26 11.11
C LYS A 21 -43.09 -33.52 12.24
N LEU A 22 -42.71 -32.25 12.03
CA LEU A 22 -42.13 -31.39 13.05
C LEU A 22 -43.17 -31.02 14.12
N GLN A 23 -44.47 -30.80 13.74
CA GLN A 23 -45.55 -30.57 14.65
C GLN A 23 -45.87 -31.80 15.51
N GLU A 24 -45.83 -33.01 14.92
CA GLU A 24 -45.98 -34.28 15.66
C GLU A 24 -44.87 -34.48 16.70
N MET A 25 -43.67 -33.96 16.42
CA MET A 25 -42.52 -33.99 17.34
C MET A 25 -42.53 -32.83 18.36
N GLY A 26 -43.60 -32.01 18.38
CA GLY A 26 -43.74 -30.88 19.32
C GLY A 26 -42.83 -29.70 19.00
N LEU A 27 -42.28 -29.62 17.76
CA LEU A 27 -41.39 -28.57 17.29
C LEU A 27 -42.15 -27.61 16.36
N LEU A 28 -41.94 -26.31 16.55
CA LEU A 28 -42.51 -25.30 15.67
C LEU A 28 -41.47 -24.98 14.57
N PRO A 29 -41.79 -25.19 13.27
CA PRO A 29 -40.85 -24.88 12.19
C PRO A 29 -40.68 -23.37 12.07
N VAL A 30 -39.46 -22.88 12.27
CA VAL A 30 -39.07 -21.47 12.08
C VAL A 30 -38.67 -21.22 10.61
N ARG A 31 -38.07 -22.23 9.97
CA ARG A 31 -37.67 -22.17 8.56
C ARG A 31 -37.54 -23.59 8.01
N ILE A 32 -38.19 -23.86 6.90
CA ILE A 32 -38.05 -25.10 6.14
C ILE A 32 -37.47 -24.72 4.79
N GLY A 33 -36.42 -25.42 4.32
CA GLY A 33 -35.79 -25.19 3.04
C GLY A 33 -35.18 -26.46 2.47
N SER A 34 -35.21 -26.64 1.15
CA SER A 34 -34.67 -27.82 0.52
C SER A 34 -33.13 -27.79 0.48
N THR A 35 -32.50 -28.88 0.86
CA THR A 35 -31.02 -29.02 0.89
C THR A 35 -30.39 -29.04 -0.52
N LYS A 36 -31.20 -29.06 -1.59
CA LYS A 36 -30.72 -29.15 -2.98
C LYS A 36 -30.26 -27.82 -3.61
N GLN A 37 -30.37 -26.70 -2.92
CA GLN A 37 -29.91 -25.39 -3.44
C GLN A 37 -28.95 -24.66 -2.51
N GLN A 38 -28.07 -25.34 -1.83
CA GLN A 38 -26.80 -24.71 -1.48
C GLN A 38 -25.92 -24.73 -2.74
N THR A 39 -26.12 -23.69 -3.54
CA THR A 39 -25.24 -23.36 -4.67
C THR A 39 -23.79 -23.43 -4.24
N ILE A 40 -23.01 -24.17 -5.01
CA ILE A 40 -21.56 -24.35 -4.90
C ILE A 40 -20.78 -23.00 -4.82
N PHE A 41 -21.48 -21.88 -4.98
CA PHE A 41 -20.96 -20.51 -4.94
C PHE A 41 -20.88 -19.87 -3.54
N SER A 42 -21.43 -20.46 -2.49
CA SER A 42 -21.36 -19.94 -1.11
C SER A 42 -20.46 -20.74 -0.17
N ARG A 43 -19.73 -21.74 -0.67
CA ARG A 43 -18.53 -22.17 0.02
C ARG A 43 -17.50 -21.06 -0.17
N GLU A 44 -17.35 -20.17 0.82
CA GLU A 44 -16.07 -19.51 1.01
C GLU A 44 -15.02 -20.63 1.00
N ILE A 45 -14.28 -20.73 -0.11
CA ILE A 45 -13.10 -21.58 -0.20
C ILE A 45 -12.12 -20.94 0.80
N GLU A 46 -12.21 -21.37 2.04
CA GLU A 46 -11.16 -21.10 3.01
C GLU A 46 -9.92 -21.82 2.50
N TRP A 47 -9.14 -21.07 1.75
CA TRP A 47 -7.83 -21.53 1.29
C TRP A 47 -6.97 -21.65 2.54
N PRO A 48 -6.59 -22.85 2.98
CA PRO A 48 -5.98 -23.09 4.29
C PRO A 48 -4.59 -22.49 4.47
N TRP A 49 -4.08 -21.77 3.47
CA TRP A 49 -2.72 -21.21 3.43
C TRP A 49 -2.66 -19.69 3.56
N LYS A 50 -3.76 -18.97 3.68
CA LYS A 50 -3.73 -17.55 4.01
C LYS A 50 -3.92 -17.37 5.51
N ARG A 51 -2.83 -17.39 6.28
CA ARG A 51 -2.79 -16.66 7.56
C ARG A 51 -3.21 -15.23 7.24
N LYS A 52 -4.42 -14.86 7.63
CA LYS A 52 -4.96 -13.51 7.38
C LYS A 52 -3.98 -12.52 8.03
N LYS A 53 -3.24 -11.79 7.21
CA LYS A 53 -2.28 -10.78 7.69
C LYS A 53 -3.07 -9.61 8.26
N VAL A 54 -2.70 -9.14 9.45
CA VAL A 54 -3.22 -7.89 10.02
C VAL A 54 -2.86 -6.74 9.08
N ARG A 55 -3.82 -5.92 8.72
CA ARG A 55 -3.66 -4.76 7.85
C ARG A 55 -3.29 -3.52 8.68
N SER A 56 -2.64 -2.54 8.07
CA SER A 56 -2.34 -1.25 8.73
C SER A 56 -3.61 -0.57 9.26
N LYS A 57 -4.74 -0.72 8.56
CA LYS A 57 -6.04 -0.19 8.98
C LYS A 57 -6.55 -0.87 10.27
N ASP A 58 -6.31 -2.16 10.44
CA ASP A 58 -6.72 -2.89 11.65
C ASP A 58 -5.94 -2.37 12.88
N LEU A 59 -4.64 -2.04 12.70
CA LEU A 59 -3.83 -1.41 13.74
C LEU A 59 -4.32 0.00 14.07
N LEU A 60 -4.69 0.79 13.06
CA LEU A 60 -5.24 2.12 13.24
C LEU A 60 -6.53 2.08 14.07
N ILE A 61 -7.48 1.23 13.68
CA ILE A 61 -8.77 1.05 14.39
C ILE A 61 -8.50 0.62 15.84
N PHE A 62 -7.69 -0.42 16.03
CA PHE A 62 -7.29 -0.87 17.37
C PHE A 62 -6.75 0.27 18.24
N THR A 63 -5.88 1.12 17.67
CA THR A 63 -5.25 2.21 18.42
C THR A 63 -6.24 3.30 18.79
N GLN A 64 -7.17 3.63 17.90
CA GLN A 64 -8.24 4.60 18.18
C GLN A 64 -9.20 4.09 19.24
N GLU A 65 -9.56 2.82 19.17
CA GLU A 65 -10.50 2.20 20.12
C GLU A 65 -9.87 2.04 21.50
N ILE A 66 -8.62 1.55 21.59
CA ILE A 66 -7.94 1.42 22.89
C ILE A 66 -7.71 2.79 23.53
N HIS A 67 -7.31 3.81 22.75
CA HIS A 67 -7.23 5.19 23.23
C HIS A 67 -8.56 5.66 23.80
N THR A 68 -9.67 5.41 23.10
CA THR A 68 -11.01 5.83 23.53
C THR A 68 -11.42 5.16 24.84
N LEU A 69 -11.16 3.87 25.00
CA LEU A 69 -11.48 3.14 26.22
C LEU A 69 -10.60 3.57 27.40
N VAL A 70 -9.28 3.72 27.19
CA VAL A 70 -8.35 4.18 28.24
C VAL A 70 -8.69 5.61 28.67
N ARG A 71 -9.00 6.50 27.71
CA ARG A 71 -9.45 7.87 27.98
C ARG A 71 -10.78 7.91 28.77
N ALA A 72 -11.64 6.94 28.55
CA ALA A 72 -12.88 6.78 29.34
C ALA A 72 -12.63 6.19 30.74
N GLY A 73 -11.38 5.94 31.13
CA GLY A 73 -10.99 5.40 32.43
C GLY A 73 -11.08 3.88 32.57
N PHE A 74 -11.25 3.15 31.46
CA PHE A 74 -11.22 1.69 31.49
C PHE A 74 -9.80 1.18 31.75
N PRO A 75 -9.62 0.20 32.66
CA PRO A 75 -8.33 -0.48 32.83
C PRO A 75 -7.87 -1.13 31.51
N LEU A 76 -6.55 -1.15 31.29
CA LEU A 76 -5.94 -1.64 30.04
C LEU A 76 -6.34 -3.09 29.71
N ASP A 77 -6.35 -3.96 30.71
CA ASP A 77 -6.73 -5.37 30.57
C ASP A 77 -8.20 -5.53 30.16
N ARG A 78 -9.10 -4.71 30.72
CA ARG A 78 -10.51 -4.67 30.31
C ARG A 78 -10.67 -4.13 28.89
N SER A 79 -9.95 -3.07 28.55
CA SER A 79 -9.96 -2.48 27.20
C SER A 79 -9.54 -3.51 26.17
N LEU A 80 -8.43 -4.23 26.41
CA LEU A 80 -7.96 -5.31 25.55
C LEU A 80 -8.96 -6.46 25.44
N ALA A 81 -9.65 -6.84 26.56
CA ALA A 81 -10.65 -7.91 26.54
C ALA A 81 -11.84 -7.55 25.65
N VAL A 82 -12.34 -6.30 25.74
CA VAL A 82 -13.43 -5.79 24.89
C VAL A 82 -13.01 -5.78 23.43
N LEU A 83 -11.84 -5.20 23.12
CA LEU A 83 -11.35 -5.09 21.74
C LEU A 83 -11.07 -6.45 21.10
N GLY A 84 -10.61 -7.44 21.88
CA GLY A 84 -10.40 -8.80 21.39
C GLY A 84 -11.69 -9.49 20.94
N GLN A 85 -12.86 -9.10 21.51
CA GLN A 85 -14.17 -9.61 21.12
C GLN A 85 -14.80 -8.84 19.96
N LEU A 86 -14.55 -7.53 19.87
CA LEU A 86 -15.13 -6.63 18.87
C LEU A 86 -14.33 -6.55 17.57
N ALA A 87 -13.09 -7.03 17.55
CA ALA A 87 -12.19 -6.91 16.38
C ALA A 87 -12.81 -7.58 15.14
N GLU A 88 -13.06 -6.78 14.09
CA GLU A 88 -13.59 -7.26 12.80
C GLU A 88 -12.61 -8.24 12.09
N SER A 89 -11.32 -8.05 12.28
CA SER A 89 -10.25 -8.89 11.71
C SER A 89 -9.95 -10.06 12.65
N PRO A 90 -10.20 -11.32 12.26
CA PRO A 90 -9.85 -12.48 13.09
C PRO A 90 -8.36 -12.51 13.45
N ALA A 91 -7.48 -12.11 12.50
CA ALA A 91 -6.05 -12.04 12.75
C ALA A 91 -5.69 -11.00 13.81
N MET A 92 -6.39 -9.85 13.83
CA MET A 92 -6.18 -8.83 14.86
C MET A 92 -6.75 -9.28 16.21
N SER A 93 -7.88 -9.96 16.22
CA SER A 93 -8.45 -10.55 17.44
C SER A 93 -7.49 -11.54 18.11
N GLU A 94 -6.87 -12.44 17.35
CA GLU A 94 -5.84 -13.37 17.86
C GLU A 94 -4.67 -12.63 18.50
N VAL A 95 -4.17 -11.59 17.83
CA VAL A 95 -3.07 -10.77 18.35
C VAL A 95 -3.46 -10.05 19.64
N ILE A 96 -4.66 -9.46 19.69
CA ILE A 96 -5.16 -8.76 20.89
C ILE A 96 -5.31 -9.74 22.05
N GLN A 97 -5.82 -10.95 21.80
CA GLN A 97 -5.98 -11.98 22.85
C GLN A 97 -4.62 -12.44 23.38
N ASP A 98 -3.60 -12.57 22.53
CA ASP A 98 -2.24 -12.94 22.95
C ASP A 98 -1.61 -11.81 23.79
N VAL A 99 -1.76 -10.55 23.34
CA VAL A 99 -1.33 -9.36 24.11
C VAL A 99 -2.03 -9.32 25.47
N LEU A 100 -3.33 -9.54 25.52
CA LEU A 100 -4.10 -9.59 26.77
C LEU A 100 -3.59 -10.67 27.72
N LYS A 101 -3.28 -11.85 27.20
CA LYS A 101 -2.72 -12.96 27.99
C LYS A 101 -1.38 -12.57 28.63
N GLU A 102 -0.51 -11.92 27.87
CA GLU A 102 0.79 -11.46 28.38
C GLU A 102 0.66 -10.37 29.45
N VAL A 103 -0.24 -9.40 29.22
CA VAL A 103 -0.52 -8.34 30.20
C VAL A 103 -1.12 -8.92 31.50
N LYS A 104 -2.06 -9.88 31.41
CA LYS A 104 -2.59 -10.60 32.57
C LYS A 104 -1.54 -11.43 33.30
N ALA A 105 -0.51 -11.90 32.59
CA ALA A 105 0.64 -12.58 33.17
C ALA A 105 1.64 -11.62 33.86
N GLY A 106 1.34 -10.32 33.93
CA GLY A 106 2.16 -9.31 34.59
C GLY A 106 3.26 -8.67 33.76
N LYS A 107 3.30 -8.92 32.44
CA LYS A 107 4.23 -8.21 31.55
C LYS A 107 3.72 -6.81 31.25
N SER A 108 4.66 -5.90 30.94
CA SER A 108 4.29 -4.57 30.46
C SER A 108 3.56 -4.65 29.12
N PHE A 109 2.71 -3.69 28.83
CA PHE A 109 1.99 -3.62 27.55
C PHE A 109 2.95 -3.52 26.38
N SER A 110 4.00 -2.70 26.50
CA SER A 110 5.06 -2.57 25.50
C SER A 110 5.80 -3.89 25.21
N GLU A 111 6.08 -4.70 26.26
CA GLU A 111 6.71 -6.02 26.08
C GLU A 111 5.76 -7.02 25.39
N ALA A 112 4.47 -6.98 25.71
CA ALA A 112 3.47 -7.80 25.07
C ALA A 112 3.34 -7.45 23.56
N LEU A 113 3.29 -6.16 23.23
CA LEU A 113 3.24 -5.67 21.84
C LEU A 113 4.50 -6.03 21.04
N ALA A 114 5.68 -5.99 21.68
CA ALA A 114 6.97 -6.30 21.04
C ALA A 114 7.06 -7.72 20.50
N LYS A 115 6.23 -8.65 20.98
CA LYS A 115 6.16 -10.02 20.46
C LYS A 115 5.53 -10.12 19.06
N HIS A 116 4.82 -9.08 18.64
CA HIS A 116 4.14 -9.02 17.34
C HIS A 116 4.74 -7.91 16.43
N PRO A 117 6.03 -8.00 16.04
CA PRO A 117 6.72 -6.94 15.31
C PRO A 117 6.18 -6.69 13.89
N THR A 118 5.44 -7.65 13.34
CA THR A 118 4.76 -7.52 12.05
C THR A 118 3.48 -6.68 12.13
N VAL A 119 2.92 -6.53 13.33
CA VAL A 119 1.70 -5.76 13.60
C VAL A 119 2.05 -4.42 14.24
N PHE A 120 2.88 -4.44 15.28
CA PHE A 120 3.29 -3.25 16.02
C PHE A 120 4.72 -2.84 15.65
N PRO A 121 4.90 -1.77 14.83
CA PRO A 121 6.22 -1.29 14.45
C PRO A 121 7.03 -0.80 15.67
N LYS A 122 8.36 -0.76 15.54
CA LYS A 122 9.26 -0.31 16.61
C LYS A 122 8.89 1.06 17.19
N VAL A 123 8.41 2.00 16.33
CA VAL A 123 7.92 3.31 16.79
C VAL A 123 6.79 3.14 17.80
N TYR A 124 5.79 2.33 17.43
CA TYR A 124 4.62 2.07 18.27
C TYR A 124 5.03 1.53 19.64
N VAL A 125 5.82 0.47 19.64
CA VAL A 125 6.28 -0.21 20.87
C VAL A 125 7.09 0.74 21.75
N ASN A 126 8.02 1.53 21.18
CA ASN A 126 8.85 2.44 21.96
C ASN A 126 8.06 3.62 22.54
N MET A 127 7.06 4.13 21.81
CA MET A 127 6.16 5.16 22.35
C MET A 127 5.33 4.61 23.50
N VAL A 128 4.73 3.42 23.34
CA VAL A 128 3.99 2.77 24.42
C VAL A 128 4.88 2.55 25.63
N LYS A 129 6.12 2.10 25.44
CA LYS A 129 7.10 1.92 26.52
C LYS A 129 7.41 3.22 27.25
N ALA A 130 7.57 4.33 26.53
CA ALA A 130 7.77 5.64 27.14
C ALA A 130 6.53 6.09 27.92
N GLY A 131 5.33 5.88 27.39
CA GLY A 131 4.06 6.19 28.05
C GLY A 131 3.81 5.37 29.31
N GLU A 132 4.16 4.09 29.31
CA GLU A 132 4.09 3.22 30.48
C GLU A 132 5.04 3.71 31.59
N ALA A 133 6.30 3.98 31.22
CA ALA A 133 7.31 4.45 32.16
C ALA A 133 6.98 5.83 32.77
N GLY A 134 6.32 6.69 31.99
CA GLY A 134 5.90 8.03 32.42
C GLY A 134 4.52 8.08 33.05
N GLY A 135 3.73 6.99 33.04
CA GLY A 135 2.34 6.98 33.52
C GLY A 135 1.37 7.80 32.63
N VAL A 136 1.76 8.09 31.39
CA VAL A 136 1.01 8.92 30.42
C VAL A 136 0.53 8.10 29.19
N LEU A 137 0.18 6.85 29.45
CA LEU A 137 -0.21 5.91 28.37
C LEU A 137 -1.40 6.42 27.52
N GLU A 138 -2.39 7.06 28.15
CA GLU A 138 -3.54 7.65 27.46
C GLU A 138 -3.08 8.66 26.40
N GLU A 139 -2.24 9.60 26.80
CA GLU A 139 -1.73 10.64 25.92
C GLU A 139 -0.91 10.06 24.76
N ILE A 140 -0.07 9.08 25.03
CA ILE A 140 0.74 8.38 24.03
C ILE A 140 -0.14 7.61 23.03
N LEU A 141 -1.19 6.93 23.48
CA LEU A 141 -2.14 6.25 22.59
C LEU A 141 -2.87 7.23 21.68
N GLY A 142 -3.27 8.40 22.17
CA GLY A 142 -3.85 9.47 21.37
C GLY A 142 -2.90 10.00 20.29
N ARG A 143 -1.62 10.18 20.63
CA ARG A 143 -0.57 10.59 19.68
C ARG A 143 -0.29 9.51 18.64
N LEU A 144 -0.27 8.24 19.05
CA LEU A 144 -0.14 7.10 18.14
C LEU A 144 -1.33 7.01 17.17
N ALA A 145 -2.55 7.23 17.64
CA ALA A 145 -3.73 7.29 16.79
C ALA A 145 -3.60 8.39 15.72
N THR A 146 -3.21 9.60 16.12
CA THR A 146 -2.98 10.71 15.17
C THR A 146 -1.86 10.41 14.17
N TYR A 147 -0.74 9.82 14.63
CA TYR A 147 0.36 9.39 13.78
C TYR A 147 -0.09 8.36 12.73
N LEU A 148 -0.85 7.34 13.14
CA LEU A 148 -1.36 6.31 12.25
C LEU A 148 -2.39 6.84 11.26
N VAL A 149 -3.30 7.72 11.69
CA VAL A 149 -4.26 8.41 10.79
C VAL A 149 -3.50 9.14 9.68
N SER A 150 -2.57 10.02 10.05
CA SER A 150 -1.82 10.81 9.06
C SER A 150 -1.01 9.91 8.11
N SER A 151 -0.44 8.82 8.63
CA SER A 151 0.32 7.86 7.80
C SER A 151 -0.56 7.08 6.83
N ASP A 152 -1.75 6.68 7.27
CA ASP A 152 -2.73 5.96 6.43
C ASP A 152 -3.36 6.88 5.39
N ASP A 153 -3.69 8.12 5.76
CA ASP A 153 -4.20 9.15 4.85
C ASP A 153 -3.23 9.43 3.71
N LEU A 154 -1.95 9.63 4.01
CA LEU A 154 -0.94 9.84 2.96
C LEU A 154 -0.82 8.63 2.05
N ARG A 155 -0.77 7.42 2.61
CA ARG A 155 -0.69 6.19 1.85
C ARG A 155 -1.92 6.00 0.95
N SER A 156 -3.11 6.19 1.52
CA SER A 156 -4.39 6.05 0.82
C SER A 156 -4.51 7.07 -0.31
N TYR A 157 -4.05 8.30 -0.10
CA TYR A 157 -3.96 9.31 -1.13
C TYR A 157 -3.05 8.87 -2.28
N ILE A 158 -1.83 8.38 -1.97
CA ILE A 158 -0.88 7.92 -2.98
C ILE A 158 -1.47 6.79 -3.82
N VAL A 159 -2.04 5.78 -3.15
CA VAL A 159 -2.64 4.62 -3.83
C VAL A 159 -3.85 5.06 -4.67
N GLY A 160 -4.74 5.87 -4.11
CA GLY A 160 -5.92 6.38 -4.81
C GLY A 160 -5.56 7.20 -6.05
N ALA A 161 -4.56 8.06 -5.93
CA ALA A 161 -4.10 8.90 -7.02
C ALA A 161 -3.50 8.09 -8.20
N LEU A 162 -2.95 6.89 -7.94
CA LEU A 162 -2.37 6.03 -8.97
C LEU A 162 -3.41 5.14 -9.68
N ILE A 163 -4.63 4.99 -9.17
CA ILE A 163 -5.66 4.14 -9.79
C ILE A 163 -5.97 4.61 -11.21
N TYR A 164 -6.21 5.91 -11.40
CA TYR A 164 -6.55 6.47 -12.71
C TYR A 164 -5.42 6.29 -13.75
N PRO A 165 -4.15 6.64 -13.48
CA PRO A 165 -3.04 6.38 -14.38
C PRO A 165 -2.88 4.91 -14.77
N VAL A 166 -3.05 3.99 -13.82
CA VAL A 166 -2.97 2.54 -14.08
C VAL A 166 -4.11 2.09 -14.99
N LEU A 167 -5.34 2.51 -14.72
CA LEU A 167 -6.49 2.18 -15.54
C LEU A 167 -6.34 2.73 -16.97
N LEU A 168 -5.95 4.00 -17.10
CA LEU A 168 -5.75 4.63 -18.41
C LEU A 168 -4.61 3.94 -19.19
N SER A 169 -3.50 3.61 -18.53
CA SER A 169 -2.40 2.86 -19.13
C SER A 169 -2.83 1.47 -19.60
N THR A 170 -3.66 0.79 -18.81
CA THR A 170 -4.20 -0.55 -19.16
C THR A 170 -5.07 -0.47 -20.41
N VAL A 171 -5.97 0.51 -20.49
CA VAL A 171 -6.82 0.73 -21.66
C VAL A 171 -5.97 1.08 -22.89
N ALA A 172 -4.94 1.93 -22.71
CA ALA A 172 -4.01 2.30 -23.76
C ALA A 172 -3.28 1.08 -24.34
N VAL A 173 -2.68 0.28 -23.47
CA VAL A 173 -1.97 -0.95 -23.88
C VAL A 173 -2.91 -1.94 -24.53
N ALA A 174 -4.11 -2.13 -23.98
CA ALA A 174 -5.12 -3.01 -24.57
C ALA A 174 -5.53 -2.54 -25.96
N SER A 175 -5.79 -1.25 -26.17
CA SER A 175 -6.16 -0.68 -27.47
C SER A 175 -5.06 -0.86 -28.51
N ILE A 176 -3.81 -0.55 -28.16
CA ILE A 176 -2.65 -0.75 -29.04
C ILE A 176 -2.48 -2.23 -29.38
N THR A 177 -2.64 -3.12 -28.40
CA THR A 177 -2.53 -4.56 -28.59
C THR A 177 -3.62 -5.08 -29.54
N ILE A 178 -4.88 -4.67 -29.34
CA ILE A 178 -6.00 -5.05 -30.23
C ILE A 178 -5.72 -4.57 -31.66
N MET A 179 -5.33 -3.32 -31.85
CA MET A 179 -4.97 -2.79 -33.15
C MET A 179 -3.85 -3.60 -33.82
N THR A 180 -2.78 -3.88 -33.08
CA THR A 180 -1.61 -4.58 -33.61
C THR A 180 -1.88 -6.06 -33.89
N VAL A 181 -2.67 -6.75 -33.04
CA VAL A 181 -2.90 -8.20 -33.15
C VAL A 181 -4.05 -8.54 -34.14
N PHE A 182 -5.08 -7.69 -34.19
CA PHE A 182 -6.29 -8.01 -35.00
C PHE A 182 -6.39 -7.16 -36.25
N VAL A 183 -6.12 -5.86 -36.20
CA VAL A 183 -6.37 -4.96 -37.30
C VAL A 183 -5.23 -5.01 -38.32
N VAL A 184 -3.97 -4.87 -37.87
CA VAL A 184 -2.80 -4.89 -38.76
C VAL A 184 -2.72 -6.17 -39.61
N PRO A 185 -2.91 -7.40 -39.10
CA PRO A 185 -2.85 -8.61 -39.91
C PRO A 185 -3.95 -8.68 -40.95
N ARG A 186 -5.17 -8.22 -40.65
CA ARG A 186 -6.27 -8.23 -41.64
C ARG A 186 -5.96 -7.33 -42.84
N PHE A 187 -5.46 -6.14 -42.61
CA PHE A 187 -5.02 -5.26 -43.70
C PHE A 187 -3.83 -5.85 -44.46
N THR A 188 -2.86 -6.44 -43.75
CA THR A 188 -1.71 -7.09 -44.40
C THR A 188 -2.16 -8.22 -45.35
N ALA A 189 -3.14 -9.03 -44.95
CA ALA A 189 -3.68 -10.10 -45.82
C ALA A 189 -4.30 -9.55 -47.11
N ILE A 190 -5.10 -8.48 -47.05
CA ILE A 190 -5.70 -7.83 -48.21
C ILE A 190 -4.61 -7.40 -49.21
N PHE A 191 -3.50 -6.82 -48.78
CA PHE A 191 -2.38 -6.41 -49.64
C PHE A 191 -1.66 -7.62 -50.28
N GLN A 192 -1.50 -8.70 -49.53
CA GLN A 192 -0.90 -9.92 -50.03
C GLN A 192 -1.77 -10.58 -51.14
N ASP A 193 -3.09 -10.60 -50.92
CA ASP A 193 -4.04 -11.17 -51.85
C ASP A 193 -4.08 -10.35 -53.17
N MET A 194 -3.81 -9.04 -53.08
CA MET A 194 -3.76 -8.15 -54.25
C MET A 194 -2.39 -8.11 -54.95
N GLY A 195 -1.39 -8.82 -54.40
CA GLY A 195 -0.02 -8.85 -54.97
C GLY A 195 0.76 -7.54 -54.88
N VAL A 196 0.33 -6.60 -54.00
CA VAL A 196 0.93 -5.26 -53.85
C VAL A 196 2.00 -5.28 -52.79
N PRO A 197 3.18 -4.67 -53.02
CA PRO A 197 4.22 -4.58 -51.99
C PRO A 197 3.76 -3.69 -50.82
N LEU A 198 4.02 -4.14 -49.58
CA LEU A 198 3.68 -3.40 -48.37
C LEU A 198 4.52 -2.13 -48.25
N PRO A 199 3.93 -0.96 -47.99
CA PRO A 199 4.67 0.24 -47.65
C PRO A 199 5.54 0.02 -46.36
N LEU A 200 6.69 0.68 -46.30
CA LEU A 200 7.67 0.53 -45.17
C LEU A 200 7.01 0.63 -43.78
N PRO A 201 6.15 1.63 -43.49
CA PRO A 201 5.50 1.72 -42.16
C PRO A 201 4.66 0.50 -41.83
N MET A 202 3.91 -0.04 -42.86
CA MET A 202 3.08 -1.22 -42.68
C MET A 202 3.91 -2.49 -42.53
N ALA A 203 5.07 -2.58 -43.18
CA ALA A 203 6.02 -3.70 -43.01
C ALA A 203 6.56 -3.76 -41.59
N ILE A 204 6.89 -2.60 -40.99
CA ILE A 204 7.34 -2.49 -39.60
C ILE A 204 6.23 -2.92 -38.63
N LEU A 205 5.01 -2.43 -38.82
CA LEU A 205 3.86 -2.81 -38.02
C LEU A 205 3.56 -4.31 -38.09
N ARG A 206 3.64 -4.90 -39.30
CA ARG A 206 3.53 -6.35 -39.51
C ARG A 206 4.60 -7.12 -38.73
N GLY A 207 5.88 -6.67 -38.80
CA GLY A 207 6.97 -7.28 -38.05
C GLY A 207 6.71 -7.25 -36.55
N LEU A 208 6.25 -6.11 -36.03
CA LEU A 208 5.89 -5.95 -34.62
C LEU A 208 4.69 -6.85 -34.23
N SER A 209 3.67 -6.89 -35.07
CA SER A 209 2.50 -7.76 -34.87
C SER A 209 2.88 -9.23 -34.82
N SER A 210 3.67 -9.70 -35.81
CA SER A 210 4.14 -11.09 -35.85
C SER A 210 5.05 -11.45 -34.69
N PHE A 211 5.87 -10.51 -34.22
CA PHE A 211 6.67 -10.69 -33.02
C PHE A 211 5.80 -10.84 -31.76
N ILE A 212 4.80 -9.96 -31.58
CA ILE A 212 3.90 -10.02 -30.43
C ILE A 212 3.06 -11.31 -30.46
N THR A 213 2.50 -11.68 -31.61
CA THR A 213 1.64 -12.86 -31.73
C THR A 213 2.43 -14.19 -31.67
N GLY A 214 3.64 -14.23 -32.22
CA GLY A 214 4.50 -15.41 -32.21
C GLY A 214 5.22 -15.64 -30.88
N PHE A 215 5.61 -14.56 -30.21
CA PHE A 215 6.45 -14.61 -29.02
C PHE A 215 5.77 -14.09 -27.75
N TRP A 216 4.43 -13.99 -27.73
CA TRP A 216 3.69 -13.50 -26.55
C TRP A 216 4.03 -14.26 -25.26
N TRP A 217 4.23 -15.58 -25.35
CA TRP A 217 4.62 -16.42 -24.21
C TRP A 217 6.03 -16.06 -23.70
N LEU A 218 6.95 -15.72 -24.61
CA LEU A 218 8.30 -15.31 -24.27
C LEU A 218 8.29 -13.93 -23.62
N ILE A 219 7.42 -13.01 -24.08
CA ILE A 219 7.19 -11.70 -23.44
C ILE A 219 6.68 -11.90 -22.01
N VAL A 220 5.68 -12.77 -21.82
CA VAL A 220 5.16 -13.09 -20.47
C VAL A 220 6.25 -13.68 -19.58
N ILE A 221 7.03 -14.66 -20.09
CA ILE A 221 8.16 -15.24 -19.34
C ILE A 221 9.20 -14.17 -19.01
N ALA A 222 9.57 -13.31 -19.98
CA ALA A 222 10.55 -12.23 -19.75
C ALA A 222 10.05 -11.24 -18.67
N VAL A 223 8.77 -10.85 -18.70
CA VAL A 223 8.16 -10.00 -17.66
C VAL A 223 8.18 -10.68 -16.30
N CYS A 224 7.79 -11.95 -16.22
CA CYS A 224 7.83 -12.73 -14.97
C CYS A 224 9.24 -12.90 -14.43
N LEU A 225 10.21 -13.24 -15.30
CA LEU A 225 11.62 -13.37 -14.92
C LEU A 225 12.19 -12.04 -14.46
N THR A 226 11.94 -10.95 -15.21
CA THR A 226 12.39 -9.61 -14.82
C THR A 226 11.79 -9.21 -13.48
N GLY A 227 10.50 -9.44 -13.28
CA GLY A 227 9.82 -9.21 -11.99
C GLY A 227 10.44 -10.04 -10.85
N TYR A 228 10.73 -11.31 -11.10
CA TYR A 228 11.39 -12.20 -10.14
C TYR A 228 12.82 -11.76 -9.81
N TYR A 229 13.62 -11.43 -10.83
CA TYR A 229 14.99 -10.95 -10.64
C TYR A 229 15.03 -9.59 -9.95
N LEU A 230 14.14 -8.64 -10.32
CA LEU A 230 14.02 -7.35 -9.65
C LEU A 230 13.63 -7.51 -8.18
N LYS A 231 12.68 -8.41 -7.89
CA LYS A 231 12.31 -8.72 -6.51
C LYS A 231 13.48 -9.30 -5.73
N ARG A 232 14.16 -10.31 -6.26
CA ARG A 232 15.33 -10.94 -5.64
C ARG A 232 16.50 -9.94 -5.48
N PHE A 233 16.72 -9.07 -6.47
CA PHE A 233 17.73 -8.01 -6.40
C PHE A 233 17.40 -7.00 -5.28
N ARG A 234 16.13 -6.63 -5.13
CA ARG A 234 15.68 -5.75 -4.04
C ARG A 234 15.72 -6.42 -2.66
N GLU A 235 15.65 -7.73 -2.57
CA GLU A 235 15.78 -8.46 -1.32
C GLU A 235 17.24 -8.57 -0.85
N SER A 236 18.24 -8.37 -1.72
CA SER A 236 19.65 -8.30 -1.33
C SER A 236 19.99 -6.90 -0.80
N GLU A 237 20.84 -6.80 0.24
CA GLU A 237 21.21 -5.52 0.85
C GLU A 237 21.87 -4.55 -0.13
N GLU A 238 22.78 -5.06 -0.99
CA GLU A 238 23.44 -4.23 -2.01
C GLU A 238 22.49 -3.80 -3.13
N GLY A 239 21.62 -4.71 -3.57
CA GLY A 239 20.63 -4.44 -4.59
C GLY A 239 19.63 -3.38 -4.14
N HIS A 240 19.14 -3.49 -2.90
CA HIS A 240 18.24 -2.52 -2.28
C HIS A 240 18.89 -1.12 -2.26
N ARG A 241 20.14 -1.00 -1.79
CA ARG A 241 20.88 0.28 -1.75
C ARG A 241 21.11 0.89 -3.13
N LYS A 242 21.42 0.06 -4.16
CA LYS A 242 21.62 0.53 -5.55
C LYS A 242 20.30 1.00 -6.16
N TRP A 243 19.24 0.23 -5.97
CA TRP A 243 17.89 0.55 -6.43
C TRP A 243 17.37 1.86 -5.85
N ASP A 244 17.47 2.02 -4.53
CA ASP A 244 17.03 3.22 -3.83
C ASP A 244 17.78 4.48 -4.27
N ARG A 245 19.09 4.38 -4.45
CA ARG A 245 19.89 5.48 -5.01
C ARG A 245 19.52 5.82 -6.45
N TRP A 246 19.23 4.82 -7.27
CA TRP A 246 18.79 5.03 -8.65
C TRP A 246 17.43 5.73 -8.70
N LEU A 247 16.46 5.30 -7.88
CA LEU A 247 15.15 5.94 -7.77
C LEU A 247 15.24 7.43 -7.40
N LEU A 248 16.15 7.79 -6.48
CA LEU A 248 16.36 9.19 -6.10
C LEU A 248 16.95 10.06 -7.22
N ARG A 249 17.56 9.45 -8.26
CA ARG A 249 18.11 10.16 -9.42
C ARG A 249 17.12 10.39 -10.54
N ILE A 250 16.00 9.65 -10.54
CA ILE A 250 14.95 9.83 -11.56
C ILE A 250 14.30 11.19 -11.34
N PRO A 251 14.31 12.11 -12.33
CA PRO A 251 13.60 13.37 -12.22
C PRO A 251 12.10 13.10 -11.96
N LEU A 252 11.43 13.98 -11.22
CA LEU A 252 10.05 13.87 -10.76
C LEU A 252 9.84 12.80 -9.67
N VAL A 253 10.17 11.52 -9.90
CA VAL A 253 10.02 10.43 -8.92
C VAL A 253 10.92 10.63 -7.71
N GLY A 254 12.19 10.95 -7.92
CA GLY A 254 13.16 11.18 -6.84
C GLY A 254 12.79 12.37 -5.96
N VAL A 255 12.18 13.41 -6.54
CA VAL A 255 11.66 14.57 -5.78
C VAL A 255 10.52 14.15 -4.86
N VAL A 256 9.53 13.42 -5.40
CA VAL A 256 8.40 12.92 -4.60
C VAL A 256 8.90 11.98 -3.49
N LEU A 257 9.76 11.03 -3.84
CA LEU A 257 10.29 10.05 -2.88
C LEU A 257 11.06 10.75 -1.73
N ARG A 258 11.88 11.75 -2.04
CA ARG A 258 12.59 12.54 -1.02
C ARG A 258 11.60 13.25 -0.09
N LYS A 259 10.56 13.89 -0.63
CA LYS A 259 9.52 14.56 0.16
C LYS A 259 8.77 13.57 1.06
N VAL A 260 8.44 12.37 0.56
CA VAL A 260 7.80 11.30 1.35
C VAL A 260 8.68 10.88 2.53
N GLU A 261 9.98 10.67 2.28
CA GLU A 261 10.90 10.28 3.35
C GLU A 261 11.15 11.41 4.37
N VAL A 262 11.17 12.67 3.92
CA VAL A 262 11.26 13.84 4.83
C VAL A 262 10.00 13.94 5.69
N ALA A 263 8.80 13.79 5.12
CA ALA A 263 7.55 13.78 5.87
C ALA A 263 7.54 12.65 6.92
N ARG A 264 7.93 11.44 6.50
CA ARG A 264 8.02 10.27 7.38
C ARG A 264 9.02 10.46 8.51
N PHE A 265 10.24 10.91 8.18
CA PHE A 265 11.30 11.22 9.13
C PHE A 265 10.82 12.22 10.18
N SER A 266 10.35 13.37 9.71
CA SER A 266 10.00 14.49 10.58
C SER A 266 8.81 14.15 11.48
N ARG A 267 7.77 13.53 10.93
CA ARG A 267 6.62 13.07 11.72
C ARG A 267 7.02 12.03 12.76
N SER A 268 7.79 11.01 12.36
CA SER A 268 8.18 9.94 13.29
C SER A 268 9.11 10.46 14.38
N LEU A 269 10.10 11.29 14.02
CA LEU A 269 11.02 11.88 14.99
C LEU A 269 10.29 12.83 15.95
N GLY A 270 9.47 13.74 15.40
CA GLY A 270 8.67 14.68 16.17
C GLY A 270 7.74 13.97 17.16
N THR A 271 7.03 12.92 16.69
CA THR A 271 6.13 12.13 17.53
C THR A 271 6.88 11.41 18.65
N LEU A 272 8.04 10.82 18.38
CA LEU A 272 8.88 10.15 19.39
C LEU A 272 9.41 11.13 20.43
N LEU A 273 9.93 12.29 20.01
CA LEU A 273 10.43 13.33 20.91
C LEU A 273 9.30 13.89 21.77
N HIS A 274 8.17 14.18 21.16
CA HIS A 274 6.98 14.66 21.86
C HIS A 274 6.42 13.61 22.84
N GLY A 275 6.65 12.30 22.57
CA GLY A 275 6.38 11.18 23.48
C GLY A 275 7.44 10.96 24.56
N GLY A 276 8.44 11.83 24.68
CA GLY A 276 9.50 11.75 25.70
C GLY A 276 10.63 10.76 25.38
N VAL A 277 10.69 10.23 24.16
CA VAL A 277 11.80 9.35 23.76
C VAL A 277 13.06 10.18 23.55
N PRO A 278 14.22 9.82 24.17
CA PRO A 278 15.46 10.57 24.00
C PRO A 278 15.90 10.68 22.54
N LEU A 279 16.42 11.84 22.11
CA LEU A 279 16.75 12.17 20.71
C LEU A 279 17.62 11.10 20.03
N LEU A 280 18.69 10.64 20.67
CA LEU A 280 19.59 9.64 20.09
C LEU A 280 18.93 8.28 19.88
N GLN A 281 18.02 7.90 20.78
CA GLN A 281 17.20 6.68 20.63
C GLN A 281 16.17 6.86 19.53
N ALA A 282 15.45 7.99 19.51
CA ALA A 282 14.47 8.32 18.49
C ALA A 282 15.10 8.30 17.08
N MET A 283 16.30 8.87 16.89
CA MET A 283 17.05 8.82 15.64
C MET A 283 17.33 7.39 15.17
N THR A 284 17.67 6.48 16.11
CA THR A 284 17.91 5.07 15.78
C THR A 284 16.63 4.39 15.29
N ILE A 285 15.50 4.65 15.97
CA ILE A 285 14.19 4.10 15.60
C ILE A 285 13.77 4.63 14.22
N VAL A 286 13.92 5.94 14.01
CA VAL A 286 13.52 6.58 12.75
C VAL A 286 14.33 6.07 11.56
N ARG A 287 15.65 5.86 11.72
CA ARG A 287 16.48 5.23 10.68
C ARG A 287 15.90 3.91 10.19
N ASP A 288 15.40 3.07 11.10
CA ASP A 288 14.88 1.73 10.79
C ASP A 288 13.52 1.76 10.09
N ILE A 289 12.79 2.89 10.13
CA ILE A 289 11.48 3.08 9.49
C ILE A 289 11.56 3.76 8.13
N LEU A 290 12.67 4.41 7.81
CA LEU A 290 12.84 5.03 6.51
C LEU A 290 12.84 3.96 5.41
N GLY A 291 12.03 4.20 4.38
CA GLY A 291 11.89 3.26 3.27
C GLY A 291 13.07 3.28 2.31
N ASN A 292 13.79 4.41 2.23
CA ASN A 292 14.93 4.58 1.34
C ASN A 292 16.25 4.43 2.10
N GLN A 293 17.03 3.41 1.75
CA GLN A 293 18.32 3.11 2.38
C GLN A 293 19.38 4.22 2.18
N GLY A 294 19.28 4.99 1.10
CA GLY A 294 20.17 6.13 0.85
C GLY A 294 19.94 7.25 1.86
N ILE A 295 18.68 7.53 2.19
CA ILE A 295 18.30 8.53 3.20
C ILE A 295 18.53 7.99 4.60
N ALA A 296 18.22 6.72 4.86
CA ALA A 296 18.48 6.07 6.15
C ALA A 296 19.98 6.08 6.51
N ALA A 297 20.85 5.90 5.53
CA ALA A 297 22.31 5.96 5.74
C ALA A 297 22.80 7.35 6.18
N ALA A 298 22.11 8.43 5.79
CA ALA A 298 22.45 9.78 6.21
C ALA A 298 22.15 10.05 7.71
N ILE A 299 21.31 9.23 8.33
CA ILE A 299 20.94 9.41 9.75
C ILE A 299 22.11 9.08 10.68
N GLU A 300 22.98 8.14 10.33
CA GLU A 300 24.10 7.74 11.19
C GLU A 300 25.16 8.86 11.37
N PRO A 301 25.62 9.56 10.33
CA PRO A 301 26.46 10.75 10.48
C PRO A 301 25.79 11.84 11.33
N ILE A 302 24.49 12.10 11.13
CA ILE A 302 23.73 13.09 11.91
C ILE A 302 23.74 12.71 13.40
N ARG A 303 23.42 11.45 13.69
CA ARG A 303 23.45 10.94 15.07
C ARG A 303 24.83 11.07 15.74
N ASN A 304 25.88 10.85 14.97
CA ASN A 304 27.26 11.00 15.47
C ASN A 304 27.62 12.46 15.74
N GLY A 305 27.15 13.41 14.92
CA GLY A 305 27.28 14.86 15.20
C GLY A 305 26.56 15.26 16.47
N ILE A 306 25.32 14.80 16.67
CA ILE A 306 24.54 15.04 17.89
C ILE A 306 25.29 14.51 19.13
N LYS A 307 25.90 13.30 19.06
CA LYS A 307 26.72 12.76 20.15
C LYS A 307 27.94 13.62 20.52
N LYS A 308 28.48 14.36 19.51
CA LYS A 308 29.59 15.28 19.72
C LYS A 308 29.15 16.65 20.23
N GLY A 309 27.87 16.90 20.40
CA GLY A 309 27.30 18.17 20.83
C GLY A 309 27.13 19.22 19.72
N GLU A 310 27.17 18.80 18.45
CA GLU A 310 27.00 19.71 17.31
C GLU A 310 25.51 20.12 17.07
N GLY A 311 24.61 19.69 17.96
CA GLY A 311 23.17 19.86 17.77
C GLY A 311 22.60 18.93 16.68
N ILE A 312 21.36 19.18 16.23
CA ILE A 312 20.72 18.39 15.18
C ILE A 312 20.76 19.11 13.82
N ALA A 313 20.59 20.43 13.81
CA ALA A 313 20.46 21.21 12.56
C ALA A 313 21.73 21.17 11.73
N GLN A 314 22.91 21.35 12.31
CA GLN A 314 24.19 21.39 11.62
C GLN A 314 24.53 20.07 10.89
N PRO A 315 24.52 18.90 11.56
CA PRO A 315 24.77 17.62 10.87
C PRO A 315 23.71 17.30 9.80
N MET A 316 22.46 17.68 10.01
CA MET A 316 21.40 17.51 9.02
C MET A 316 21.67 18.37 7.77
N LYS A 317 22.08 19.62 7.93
CA LYS A 317 22.43 20.52 6.85
C LYS A 317 23.61 19.97 6.01
N GLN A 318 24.62 19.44 6.69
CA GLN A 318 25.77 18.82 6.04
C GLN A 318 25.41 17.55 5.24
N SER A 319 24.36 16.84 5.63
CA SER A 319 23.91 15.63 4.93
C SER A 319 23.38 15.90 3.50
N GLY A 320 22.90 17.12 3.22
CA GLY A 320 22.33 17.50 1.91
C GLY A 320 21.06 16.76 1.51
N VAL A 321 20.49 15.95 2.42
CA VAL A 321 19.31 15.12 2.14
C VAL A 321 18.02 15.92 2.34
N PHE A 322 18.02 16.79 3.35
CA PHE A 322 16.84 17.53 3.77
C PHE A 322 16.67 18.84 3.00
N PRO A 323 15.47 19.17 2.52
CA PRO A 323 15.20 20.43 1.82
C PRO A 323 15.38 21.65 2.73
N PRO A 324 15.70 22.84 2.14
CA PRO A 324 16.02 24.05 2.90
C PRO A 324 14.94 24.46 3.91
N LEU A 325 13.66 24.38 3.53
CA LEU A 325 12.53 24.72 4.42
C LEU A 325 12.49 23.83 5.67
N ALA A 326 12.67 22.51 5.49
CA ALA A 326 12.73 21.57 6.61
C ALA A 326 13.88 21.93 7.57
N MET A 327 15.05 22.24 6.99
CA MET A 327 16.24 22.61 7.76
C MET A 327 16.01 23.86 8.60
N HIS A 328 15.41 24.91 8.01
CA HIS A 328 15.15 26.14 8.72
C HIS A 328 14.20 25.95 9.91
N LEU A 329 13.11 25.18 9.71
CA LEU A 329 12.16 24.88 10.81
C LEU A 329 12.80 24.05 11.93
N ILE A 330 13.68 23.09 11.57
CA ILE A 330 14.40 22.29 12.54
C ILE A 330 15.40 23.15 13.35
N GLU A 331 16.09 24.06 12.68
CA GLU A 331 17.02 25.03 13.32
C GLU A 331 16.27 25.91 14.32
N VAL A 332 15.14 26.49 13.92
CA VAL A 332 14.27 27.28 14.80
C VAL A 332 13.75 26.42 15.97
N GLY A 333 13.39 25.17 15.71
CA GLY A 333 12.95 24.23 16.75
C GLY A 333 14.02 23.89 17.75
N GLU A 334 15.27 23.74 17.30
CA GLU A 334 16.44 23.48 18.15
C GLU A 334 16.75 24.70 19.02
N GLU A 335 16.82 25.89 18.45
CA GLU A 335 17.10 27.13 19.17
C GLU A 335 16.00 27.50 20.20
N SER A 336 14.74 27.23 19.85
CA SER A 336 13.59 27.54 20.74
C SER A 336 13.30 26.43 21.76
N GLY A 337 13.99 25.29 21.71
CA GLY A 337 13.70 24.11 22.55
C GLY A 337 12.37 23.41 22.21
N LYS A 338 11.77 23.70 21.04
CA LYS A 338 10.50 23.12 20.57
C LYS A 338 10.69 22.24 19.33
N LEU A 339 11.77 21.46 19.34
CA LEU A 339 12.17 20.64 18.22
C LEU A 339 11.09 19.61 17.82
N ASP A 340 10.42 19.03 18.78
CA ASP A 340 9.32 18.07 18.60
C ASP A 340 8.17 18.67 17.80
N SER A 341 7.70 19.86 18.19
CA SER A 341 6.60 20.56 17.54
C SER A 341 6.98 21.02 16.13
N MET A 342 8.19 21.53 15.94
CA MET A 342 8.69 21.94 14.63
C MET A 342 8.84 20.77 13.67
N LEU A 343 9.30 19.63 14.16
CA LEU A 343 9.39 18.39 13.38
C LEU A 343 8.00 17.88 12.94
N ILE A 344 7.00 17.91 13.83
CA ILE A 344 5.62 17.58 13.47
C ILE A 344 5.11 18.51 12.36
N GLN A 345 5.33 19.82 12.51
CA GLN A 345 4.95 20.82 11.52
C GLN A 345 5.66 20.59 10.17
N VAL A 346 6.96 20.25 10.17
CA VAL A 346 7.67 19.85 8.94
C VAL A 346 6.99 18.64 8.30
N GLY A 347 6.61 17.63 9.09
CA GLY A 347 5.88 16.47 8.62
C GLY A 347 4.58 16.85 7.90
N GLU A 348 3.77 17.71 8.49
CA GLU A 348 2.51 18.20 7.92
C GLU A 348 2.72 18.99 6.62
N ILE A 349 3.68 19.91 6.59
CA ILE A 349 4.04 20.67 5.39
C ILE A 349 4.44 19.73 4.26
N TYR A 350 5.30 18.75 4.54
CA TYR A 350 5.76 17.82 3.52
C TYR A 350 4.71 16.80 3.09
N ASP A 351 3.69 16.53 3.89
CA ASP A 351 2.52 15.77 3.44
C ASP A 351 1.74 16.53 2.35
N VAL A 352 1.53 17.82 2.54
CA VAL A 352 0.90 18.68 1.54
C VAL A 352 1.76 18.76 0.28
N GLU A 353 3.07 18.93 0.45
CA GLU A 353 4.04 18.97 -0.64
C GLU A 353 4.10 17.65 -1.44
N VAL A 354 3.97 16.50 -0.78
CA VAL A 354 3.86 15.18 -1.44
C VAL A 354 2.59 15.12 -2.27
N ARG A 355 1.44 15.50 -1.68
CA ARG A 355 0.14 15.51 -2.38
C ARG A 355 0.21 16.39 -3.63
N ASN A 356 0.76 17.58 -3.52
CA ASN A 356 0.93 18.50 -4.65
C ASN A 356 1.86 17.93 -5.73
N SER A 357 2.98 17.34 -5.31
CA SER A 357 3.96 16.74 -6.24
C SER A 357 3.36 15.56 -7.02
N ILE A 358 2.58 14.71 -6.36
CA ILE A 358 1.87 13.59 -6.99
C ILE A 358 0.82 14.13 -7.97
N LYS A 359 0.02 15.13 -7.56
CA LYS A 359 -0.96 15.77 -8.44
C LYS A 359 -0.32 16.32 -9.71
N ASN A 360 0.81 17.02 -9.57
CA ASN A 360 1.54 17.59 -10.71
C ASN A 360 2.11 16.48 -11.62
N LEU A 361 2.62 15.39 -11.03
CA LEU A 361 3.14 14.24 -11.78
C LEU A 361 2.03 13.60 -12.62
N ILE A 362 0.85 13.39 -12.04
CA ILE A 362 -0.31 12.82 -12.73
C ILE A 362 -0.81 13.77 -13.82
N ALA A 363 -0.90 15.06 -13.52
CA ALA A 363 -1.32 16.10 -14.48
C ALA A 363 -0.39 16.18 -15.70
N PHE A 364 0.89 15.85 -15.56
CA PHE A 364 1.83 15.73 -16.69
C PHE A 364 1.74 14.39 -17.41
N PHE A 365 1.53 13.31 -16.64
CA PHE A 365 1.48 11.95 -17.19
C PHE A 365 0.31 11.74 -18.16
N GLU A 366 -0.85 12.31 -17.85
CA GLU A 366 -2.08 12.14 -18.66
C GLU A 366 -1.93 12.70 -20.07
N PRO A 367 -1.57 13.97 -20.29
CA PRO A 367 -1.33 14.49 -21.64
C PRO A 367 -0.22 13.77 -22.39
N ALA A 368 0.85 13.38 -21.68
CA ALA A 368 1.95 12.63 -22.29
C ALA A 368 1.47 11.26 -22.81
N LEU A 369 0.65 10.54 -22.04
CA LEU A 369 0.11 9.25 -22.43
C LEU A 369 -0.87 9.37 -23.60
N ILE A 370 -1.76 10.39 -23.59
CA ILE A 370 -2.69 10.67 -24.69
C ILE A 370 -1.91 10.99 -25.97
N LEU A 371 -0.86 11.79 -25.88
CA LEU A 371 -0.03 12.15 -27.02
C LEU A 371 0.70 10.92 -27.60
N VAL A 372 1.29 10.08 -26.74
CA VAL A 372 1.92 8.83 -27.15
C VAL A 372 0.91 7.91 -27.85
N MET A 373 -0.28 7.74 -27.25
CA MET A 373 -1.36 6.95 -27.87
C MET A 373 -1.78 7.54 -29.22
N GLY A 374 -1.97 8.85 -29.30
CA GLY A 374 -2.35 9.54 -30.53
C GLY A 374 -1.31 9.34 -31.64
N ILE A 375 -0.02 9.43 -31.32
CA ILE A 375 1.08 9.18 -32.25
C ILE A 375 1.06 7.72 -32.72
N VAL A 376 0.95 6.75 -31.82
CA VAL A 376 0.96 5.32 -32.16
C VAL A 376 -0.25 4.96 -33.04
N ILE A 377 -1.45 5.32 -32.59
CA ILE A 377 -2.68 5.03 -33.35
C ILE A 377 -2.68 5.80 -34.67
N GLY A 378 -2.31 7.07 -34.67
CA GLY A 378 -2.19 7.89 -35.88
C GLY A 378 -1.21 7.29 -36.87
N THR A 379 -0.05 6.80 -36.44
CA THR A 379 0.92 6.11 -37.29
C THR A 379 0.31 4.84 -37.91
N ILE A 380 -0.45 4.05 -37.13
CA ILE A 380 -1.12 2.86 -37.64
C ILE A 380 -2.15 3.25 -38.72
N VAL A 381 -2.99 4.26 -38.43
CA VAL A 381 -4.04 4.70 -39.37
C VAL A 381 -3.44 5.29 -40.64
N VAL A 382 -2.42 6.17 -40.52
CA VAL A 382 -1.73 6.74 -41.68
C VAL A 382 -1.06 5.65 -42.51
N SER A 383 -0.45 4.65 -41.89
CA SER A 383 0.16 3.52 -42.60
C SER A 383 -0.88 2.71 -43.39
N MET A 384 -2.08 2.53 -42.83
CA MET A 384 -3.19 1.87 -43.55
C MET A 384 -3.70 2.70 -44.70
N LEU A 385 -3.85 4.02 -44.52
CA LEU A 385 -4.29 4.92 -45.58
C LEU A 385 -3.28 4.98 -46.74
N LEU A 386 -2.01 5.12 -46.45
CA LEU A 386 -0.94 5.07 -47.45
C LEU A 386 -0.94 3.75 -48.21
N ALA A 387 -1.21 2.67 -47.51
CA ALA A 387 -1.34 1.37 -48.11
C ALA A 387 -2.55 1.31 -49.09
N ILE A 388 -3.72 1.84 -48.68
CA ILE A 388 -4.92 1.90 -49.56
C ILE A 388 -4.65 2.79 -50.76
N PHE A 389 -4.02 3.93 -50.64
CA PHE A 389 -3.68 4.81 -51.77
C PHE A 389 -2.71 4.17 -52.74
N SER A 390 -1.73 3.40 -52.28
CA SER A 390 -0.80 2.69 -53.17
C SER A 390 -1.45 1.62 -54.05
N ILE A 391 -2.64 1.13 -53.69
CA ILE A 391 -3.45 0.24 -54.52
C ILE A 391 -4.05 1.00 -55.71
N ASN A 392 -4.45 2.25 -55.52
CA ASN A 392 -5.13 3.05 -56.54
C ASN A 392 -4.18 3.61 -57.62
N ASP A 393 -2.85 3.62 -57.32
CA ASP A 393 -1.80 4.10 -58.24
C ASP A 393 -1.21 3.00 -59.16
N ILE A 394 -1.80 1.79 -59.16
CA ILE A 394 -1.39 0.70 -60.06
C ILE A 394 -2.10 0.87 -61.38
N PRO A 395 -1.40 1.17 -62.53
CA PRO A 395 -2.03 1.16 -63.86
C PRO A 395 -2.48 -0.25 -64.18
N LEU A 396 -3.80 -0.39 -64.52
CA LEU A 396 -4.44 -1.60 -65.05
C LEU A 396 -3.80 -2.05 -66.35
#